data_f8dd101b1387c02bbfe5f66036f54cd6
#
_entry.id   f8dd101b1387c02bbfe5f66036f54cd6
#
_cell.length_a   1.000
_cell.length_b   1.000
_cell.length_c   1.000
_cell.angle_alpha   90.00
_cell.angle_beta   90.00
_cell.angle_gamma   90.00
#
_symmetry.space_group_name_H-M   'P 1'
#
loop_
_entity.id
_entity.type
_entity.pdbx_description
1 polymer ?
#
loop_
_entity_poly.entity_id
_entity_poly.type
_entity_poly.pdbx_seq_one_letter_code
_entity_poly.pdbx_strand_id
1 'polypeptide(L)'
;MDRNFDSYAEKYDSWFMENRNVLYSEAALVAYFLKKGEKILSIGCGSGLFEQILRSDYGIDIMDGIEPSSDMASIARARGMEVEVATAEDCPVRPSCYDAVLYNGCPGYITDLDRALSRSYASLRPGGKVILIDIPKESSYGLLYNLAKAVGTWDHPLLEGVCPRDPYPIELVDKACWRTTAEKAAAMERAGFSGLEYAQTLTVHPLYSGENIEQPVPGFDRGDYVAICGYKSL
;
A
#
# COMPACT_ATOMS: atom_id res chain seq x y z
N MET A 1 -12.70 16.16 -0.86
CA MET A 1 -12.33 14.77 -1.18
C MET A 1 -11.29 14.83 -2.30
N ASP A 2 -10.13 14.33 -2.02
CA ASP A 2 -9.04 14.33 -3.00
C ASP A 2 -9.25 13.12 -3.92
N ARG A 3 -9.73 13.38 -5.14
CA ARG A 3 -10.06 12.35 -6.13
C ARG A 3 -8.85 12.05 -7.03
N ASN A 4 -7.69 11.80 -6.40
CA ASN A 4 -6.42 11.68 -7.10
C ASN A 4 -6.40 10.59 -8.18
N PHE A 5 -7.23 9.56 -8.04
CA PHE A 5 -7.28 8.40 -8.94
C PHE A 5 -8.53 8.35 -9.84
N ASP A 6 -9.46 9.32 -9.74
CA ASP A 6 -10.54 9.43 -10.73
C ASP A 6 -9.88 9.64 -12.12
N SER A 7 -10.35 8.96 -13.14
CA SER A 7 -9.77 8.88 -14.49
C SER A 7 -8.45 8.08 -14.64
N TYR A 8 -7.83 7.59 -13.57
CA TYR A 8 -6.62 6.76 -13.65
C TYR A 8 -6.87 5.27 -13.38
N ALA A 9 -8.09 4.89 -13.01
CA ALA A 9 -8.41 3.54 -12.55
C ALA A 9 -8.00 2.43 -13.56
N GLU A 10 -8.34 2.61 -14.84
CA GLU A 10 -7.98 1.65 -15.90
C GLU A 10 -6.47 1.64 -16.17
N LYS A 11 -5.82 2.80 -16.16
CA LYS A 11 -4.37 2.92 -16.36
C LYS A 11 -3.58 2.30 -15.21
N TYR A 12 -4.08 2.40 -13.98
CA TYR A 12 -3.46 1.80 -12.80
C TYR A 12 -3.39 0.28 -12.94
N ASP A 13 -4.51 -0.37 -13.22
CA ASP A 13 -4.56 -1.81 -13.41
C ASP A 13 -3.70 -2.26 -14.61
N SER A 14 -3.76 -1.52 -15.73
CA SER A 14 -2.97 -1.82 -16.93
C SER A 14 -1.48 -1.78 -16.63
N TRP A 15 -1.01 -0.76 -15.89
CA TRP A 15 0.40 -0.67 -15.51
C TRP A 15 0.86 -1.88 -14.70
N PHE A 16 0.09 -2.31 -13.70
CA PHE A 16 0.41 -3.52 -12.95
C PHE A 16 0.34 -4.80 -13.78
N MET A 17 -0.60 -4.90 -14.70
CA MET A 17 -0.70 -6.07 -15.59
C MET A 17 0.45 -6.15 -16.60
N GLU A 18 1.02 -5.01 -16.99
CA GLU A 18 2.24 -4.92 -17.81
C GLU A 18 3.49 -5.21 -16.97
N ASN A 19 3.50 -4.85 -15.68
CA ASN A 19 4.58 -5.07 -14.72
C ASN A 19 4.30 -6.24 -13.76
N ARG A 20 3.90 -7.39 -14.30
CA ARG A 20 3.41 -8.54 -13.50
C ARG A 20 4.38 -9.03 -12.42
N ASN A 21 5.68 -9.01 -12.67
CA ASN A 21 6.65 -9.46 -11.67
C ASN A 21 6.69 -8.52 -10.46
N VAL A 22 6.53 -7.21 -10.67
CA VAL A 22 6.38 -6.23 -9.58
C VAL A 22 5.08 -6.51 -8.84
N LEU A 23 3.95 -6.62 -9.57
CA LEU A 23 2.63 -6.92 -8.99
C LEU A 23 2.66 -8.16 -8.08
N TYR A 24 3.24 -9.26 -8.55
CA TYR A 24 3.29 -10.50 -7.77
C TYR A 24 4.31 -10.47 -6.63
N SER A 25 5.38 -9.70 -6.75
CA SER A 25 6.31 -9.44 -5.64
C SER A 25 5.63 -8.65 -4.52
N GLU A 26 4.88 -7.61 -4.89
CA GLU A 26 4.08 -6.82 -3.93
C GLU A 26 2.95 -7.64 -3.32
N ALA A 27 2.21 -8.43 -4.12
CA ALA A 27 1.14 -9.30 -3.62
C ALA A 27 1.66 -10.36 -2.63
N ALA A 28 2.86 -10.91 -2.87
CA ALA A 28 3.51 -11.82 -1.93
C ALA A 28 3.83 -11.12 -0.59
N LEU A 29 4.29 -9.86 -0.63
CA LEU A 29 4.53 -9.08 0.58
C LEU A 29 3.23 -8.77 1.34
N VAL A 30 2.15 -8.44 0.63
CA VAL A 30 0.83 -8.23 1.26
C VAL A 30 0.36 -9.51 1.96
N ALA A 31 0.52 -10.67 1.32
CA ALA A 31 0.14 -11.96 1.91
C ALA A 31 0.99 -12.36 3.12
N TYR A 32 2.22 -11.83 3.26
CA TYR A 32 3.20 -12.26 4.27
C TYR A 32 2.69 -12.20 5.71
N PHE A 33 1.95 -11.14 6.05
CA PHE A 33 1.39 -10.95 7.38
C PHE A 33 -0.09 -11.35 7.52
N LEU A 34 -0.77 -11.70 6.43
CA LEU A 34 -2.18 -12.05 6.44
C LEU A 34 -2.40 -13.56 6.59
N LYS A 35 -3.54 -13.95 7.15
CA LYS A 35 -3.93 -15.35 7.31
C LYS A 35 -5.29 -15.62 6.70
N LYS A 36 -5.49 -16.84 6.22
CA LYS A 36 -6.80 -17.30 5.74
C LYS A 36 -7.81 -17.26 6.89
N GLY A 37 -9.01 -16.78 6.59
CA GLY A 37 -10.11 -16.69 7.54
C GLY A 37 -10.09 -15.48 8.46
N GLU A 38 -9.08 -14.61 8.40
CA GLU A 38 -9.12 -13.32 9.08
C GLU A 38 -10.17 -12.42 8.44
N LYS A 39 -10.92 -11.67 9.24
CA LYS A 39 -11.76 -10.58 8.76
C LYS A 39 -10.91 -9.33 8.60
N ILE A 40 -10.72 -8.93 7.35
CA ILE A 40 -9.76 -7.89 6.96
C ILE A 40 -10.51 -6.69 6.37
N LEU A 41 -10.11 -5.48 6.79
CA LEU A 41 -10.51 -4.23 6.14
C LEU A 41 -9.33 -3.71 5.30
N SER A 42 -9.54 -3.50 4.00
CA SER A 42 -8.55 -2.84 3.13
C SER A 42 -8.84 -1.35 3.03
N ILE A 43 -7.88 -0.52 3.44
CA ILE A 43 -7.93 0.94 3.35
C ILE A 43 -7.18 1.38 2.10
N GLY A 44 -7.83 2.20 1.27
CA GLY A 44 -7.32 2.56 -0.05
C GLY A 44 -7.22 1.34 -0.96
N CYS A 45 -8.28 0.52 -1.00
CA CYS A 45 -8.27 -0.73 -1.75
C CYS A 45 -8.16 -0.54 -3.27
N GLY A 46 -8.26 0.70 -3.76
CA GLY A 46 -8.19 1.00 -5.18
C GLY A 46 -9.23 0.24 -5.98
N SER A 47 -8.79 -0.35 -7.09
CA SER A 47 -9.63 -1.19 -7.95
C SER A 47 -9.92 -2.59 -7.38
N GLY A 48 -9.32 -2.98 -6.25
CA GLY A 48 -9.42 -4.33 -5.69
C GLY A 48 -8.57 -5.37 -6.44
N LEU A 49 -7.59 -4.95 -7.22
CA LEU A 49 -6.71 -5.85 -7.98
C LEU A 49 -5.89 -6.76 -7.06
N PHE A 50 -5.29 -6.20 -6.01
CA PHE A 50 -4.51 -6.97 -5.03
C PHE A 50 -5.39 -7.94 -4.24
N GLU A 51 -6.58 -7.51 -3.82
CA GLU A 51 -7.54 -8.33 -3.09
C GLU A 51 -8.02 -9.51 -3.97
N GLN A 52 -8.20 -9.30 -5.26
CA GLN A 52 -8.52 -10.37 -6.21
C GLN A 52 -7.39 -11.40 -6.31
N ILE A 53 -6.12 -10.98 -6.39
CA ILE A 53 -4.95 -11.87 -6.42
C ILE A 53 -4.81 -12.61 -5.09
N LEU A 54 -4.98 -11.92 -3.96
CA LEU A 54 -4.93 -12.53 -2.64
C LEU A 54 -5.98 -13.64 -2.49
N ARG A 55 -7.18 -13.42 -3.00
CA ARG A 55 -8.24 -14.43 -3.02
C ARG A 55 -7.88 -15.63 -3.90
N SER A 56 -7.48 -15.38 -5.16
CA SER A 56 -7.22 -16.45 -6.13
C SER A 56 -5.99 -17.29 -5.80
N ASP A 57 -4.87 -16.65 -5.44
CA ASP A 57 -3.56 -17.29 -5.40
C ASP A 57 -3.15 -17.66 -3.96
N TYR A 58 -3.61 -16.88 -2.96
CA TYR A 58 -3.25 -17.11 -1.56
C TYR A 58 -4.42 -17.66 -0.72
N GLY A 59 -5.65 -17.61 -1.24
CA GLY A 59 -6.87 -18.00 -0.50
C GLY A 59 -7.17 -17.10 0.68
N ILE A 60 -6.75 -15.83 0.60
CA ILE A 60 -7.03 -14.76 1.58
C ILE A 60 -8.16 -13.91 1.01
N ASP A 61 -9.30 -13.91 1.66
CA ASP A 61 -10.50 -13.21 1.20
C ASP A 61 -10.66 -11.88 1.93
N ILE A 62 -10.63 -10.79 1.18
CA ILE A 62 -10.81 -9.42 1.69
C ILE A 62 -12.05 -8.84 1.02
N MET A 63 -13.14 -8.74 1.78
CA MET A 63 -14.42 -8.27 1.28
C MET A 63 -14.65 -6.79 1.56
N ASP A 64 -14.24 -6.29 2.73
CA ASP A 64 -14.50 -4.93 3.17
C ASP A 64 -13.39 -3.98 2.69
N GLY A 65 -13.76 -2.90 2.00
CA GLY A 65 -12.83 -1.89 1.48
C GLY A 65 -13.27 -0.46 1.74
N ILE A 66 -12.30 0.44 1.87
CA ILE A 66 -12.46 1.91 1.87
C ILE A 66 -11.65 2.46 0.71
N GLU A 67 -12.26 3.28 -0.14
CA GLU A 67 -11.60 3.89 -1.29
C GLU A 67 -12.20 5.28 -1.58
N PRO A 68 -11.38 6.36 -1.63
CA PRO A 68 -11.89 7.71 -1.87
C PRO A 68 -12.31 7.96 -3.33
N SER A 69 -11.72 7.27 -4.31
CA SER A 69 -12.11 7.38 -5.72
C SER A 69 -13.36 6.55 -6.00
N SER A 70 -14.40 7.21 -6.50
CA SER A 70 -15.65 6.53 -6.89
C SER A 70 -15.45 5.58 -8.07
N ASP A 71 -14.53 5.90 -8.98
CA ASP A 71 -14.24 5.09 -10.16
C ASP A 71 -13.52 3.81 -9.76
N MET A 72 -12.48 3.91 -8.93
CA MET A 72 -11.78 2.76 -8.34
C MET A 72 -12.74 1.88 -7.52
N ALA A 73 -13.53 2.48 -6.63
CA ALA A 73 -14.49 1.76 -5.81
C ALA A 73 -15.53 0.99 -6.65
N SER A 74 -15.92 1.52 -7.82
CA SER A 74 -16.85 0.84 -8.72
C SER A 74 -16.22 -0.42 -9.32
N ILE A 75 -14.94 -0.37 -9.69
CA ILE A 75 -14.20 -1.53 -10.19
C ILE A 75 -14.03 -2.58 -9.10
N ALA A 76 -13.66 -2.17 -7.88
CA ALA A 76 -13.52 -3.09 -6.75
C ALA A 76 -14.83 -3.79 -6.40
N ARG A 77 -15.97 -3.07 -6.45
CA ARG A 77 -17.30 -3.67 -6.27
C ARG A 77 -17.63 -4.68 -7.38
N ALA A 78 -17.27 -4.40 -8.63
CA ALA A 78 -17.43 -5.35 -9.74
C ALA A 78 -16.58 -6.62 -9.55
N ARG A 79 -15.48 -6.55 -8.78
CA ARG A 79 -14.64 -7.67 -8.34
C ARG A 79 -15.18 -8.39 -7.09
N GLY A 80 -16.34 -7.96 -6.58
CA GLY A 80 -17.04 -8.63 -5.48
C GLY A 80 -16.70 -8.08 -4.09
N MET A 81 -16.06 -6.92 -3.97
CA MET A 81 -15.82 -6.26 -2.69
C MET A 81 -17.01 -5.39 -2.25
N GLU A 82 -17.16 -5.21 -0.95
CA GLU A 82 -18.04 -4.22 -0.32
C GLU A 82 -17.22 -2.96 0.00
N VAL A 83 -17.27 -1.97 -0.88
CA VAL A 83 -16.43 -0.78 -0.76
C VAL A 83 -17.25 0.44 -0.34
N GLU A 84 -16.83 1.11 0.72
CA GLU A 84 -17.35 2.42 1.12
C GLU A 84 -16.48 3.53 0.55
N VAL A 85 -17.13 4.55 -0.07
CA VAL A 85 -16.40 5.70 -0.64
C VAL A 85 -16.12 6.69 0.46
N ALA A 86 -14.89 6.65 0.98
CA ALA A 86 -14.41 7.54 2.05
C ALA A 86 -12.87 7.64 2.00
N THR A 87 -12.32 8.67 2.64
CA THR A 87 -10.87 8.73 2.90
C THR A 87 -10.52 7.86 4.11
N ALA A 88 -9.25 7.51 4.25
CA ALA A 88 -8.75 6.77 5.42
C ALA A 88 -9.01 7.52 6.73
N GLU A 89 -8.88 8.85 6.69
CA GLU A 89 -9.09 9.75 7.83
C GLU A 89 -10.56 9.84 8.28
N ASP A 90 -11.50 9.60 7.35
CA ASP A 90 -12.94 9.71 7.58
C ASP A 90 -13.67 8.37 7.51
N CYS A 91 -12.96 7.26 7.31
CA CYS A 91 -13.57 5.93 7.23
C CYS A 91 -14.39 5.65 8.50
N PRO A 92 -15.56 5.00 8.40
CA PRO A 92 -16.36 4.65 9.56
C PRO A 92 -15.62 3.71 10.51
N VAL A 93 -15.64 4.03 11.79
CA VAL A 93 -15.14 3.11 12.82
C VAL A 93 -16.20 2.04 13.09
N ARG A 94 -15.80 0.78 12.91
CA ARG A 94 -16.59 -0.40 13.29
C ARG A 94 -15.90 -1.09 14.47
N PRO A 95 -16.21 -0.72 15.72
CA PRO A 95 -15.43 -1.12 16.90
C PRO A 95 -15.27 -2.65 17.00
N SER A 96 -14.02 -3.09 17.19
CA SER A 96 -13.66 -4.51 17.39
C SER A 96 -14.26 -5.45 16.32
N CYS A 97 -14.28 -4.99 15.07
CA CYS A 97 -14.89 -5.72 13.96
C CYS A 97 -13.89 -6.57 13.19
N TYR A 98 -12.62 -6.13 13.10
CA TYR A 98 -11.63 -6.71 12.21
C TYR A 98 -10.47 -7.39 12.96
N ASP A 99 -9.94 -8.45 12.35
CA ASP A 99 -8.72 -9.13 12.81
C ASP A 99 -7.48 -8.44 12.24
N ALA A 100 -7.60 -7.86 11.03
CA ALA A 100 -6.53 -7.08 10.42
C ALA A 100 -7.09 -5.86 9.67
N VAL A 101 -6.29 -4.79 9.62
CA VAL A 101 -6.49 -3.63 8.73
C VAL A 101 -5.26 -3.51 7.84
N LEU A 102 -5.49 -3.46 6.54
CA LEU A 102 -4.45 -3.39 5.51
C LEU A 102 -4.43 -2.02 4.87
N TYR A 103 -3.25 -1.44 4.76
CA TYR A 103 -2.91 -0.28 3.93
C TYR A 103 -1.87 -0.73 2.91
N ASN A 104 -2.24 -0.88 1.66
CA ASN A 104 -1.33 -1.33 0.59
C ASN A 104 -1.14 -0.24 -0.46
N GLY A 105 0.07 0.33 -0.57
CA GLY A 105 0.43 1.36 -1.54
C GLY A 105 -0.27 2.72 -1.36
N CYS A 106 -1.09 2.88 -0.33
CA CYS A 106 -1.86 4.09 -0.11
C CYS A 106 -1.32 5.05 0.98
N PRO A 107 -0.42 4.67 1.91
CA PRO A 107 0.03 5.56 2.98
C PRO A 107 0.64 6.87 2.49
N GLY A 108 1.29 6.87 1.32
CA GLY A 108 1.83 8.07 0.69
C GLY A 108 0.78 9.11 0.28
N TYR A 109 -0.48 8.71 0.13
CA TYR A 109 -1.60 9.57 -0.25
C TYR A 109 -2.49 10.01 0.92
N ILE A 110 -2.20 9.52 2.14
CA ILE A 110 -2.93 9.86 3.36
C ILE A 110 -2.27 11.08 4.02
N THR A 111 -3.01 12.17 4.15
CA THR A 111 -2.49 13.41 4.71
C THR A 111 -2.30 13.31 6.21
N ASP A 112 -3.31 12.85 6.95
CA ASP A 112 -3.29 12.65 8.40
C ASP A 112 -3.25 11.14 8.73
N LEU A 113 -2.03 10.59 8.67
CA LEU A 113 -1.80 9.16 8.95
C LEU A 113 -2.11 8.81 10.42
N ASP A 114 -1.85 9.71 11.36
CA ASP A 114 -2.15 9.49 12.78
C ASP A 114 -3.66 9.31 13.01
N ARG A 115 -4.48 10.15 12.37
CA ARG A 115 -5.95 10.04 12.42
C ARG A 115 -6.44 8.73 11.79
N ALA A 116 -5.92 8.38 10.61
CA ALA A 116 -6.29 7.13 9.92
C ALA A 116 -5.95 5.89 10.76
N LEU A 117 -4.74 5.85 11.34
CA LEU A 117 -4.30 4.75 12.20
C LEU A 117 -5.10 4.67 13.51
N SER A 118 -5.49 5.79 14.11
CA SER A 118 -6.35 5.80 15.30
C SER A 118 -7.72 5.18 15.01
N ARG A 119 -8.30 5.43 13.83
CA ARG A 119 -9.56 4.81 13.40
C ARG A 119 -9.42 3.31 13.17
N SER A 120 -8.31 2.90 12.56
CA SER A 120 -7.98 1.49 12.38
C SER A 120 -7.80 0.78 13.72
N TYR A 121 -7.09 1.41 14.66
CA TYR A 121 -6.93 0.86 16.01
C TYR A 121 -8.29 0.63 16.71
N ALA A 122 -9.21 1.59 16.60
CA ALA A 122 -10.54 1.47 17.17
C ALA A 122 -11.36 0.35 16.49
N SER A 123 -11.15 0.11 15.19
CA SER A 123 -11.89 -0.91 14.42
C SER A 123 -11.35 -2.33 14.62
N LEU A 124 -10.11 -2.48 15.08
CA LEU A 124 -9.48 -3.76 15.35
C LEU A 124 -9.97 -4.40 16.66
N ARG A 125 -10.10 -5.72 16.65
CA ARG A 125 -10.28 -6.54 17.86
C ARG A 125 -9.03 -6.46 18.75
N PRO A 126 -9.15 -6.73 20.06
CA PRO A 126 -7.96 -6.98 20.90
C PRO A 126 -7.11 -8.09 20.26
N GLY A 127 -5.78 -7.88 20.21
CA GLY A 127 -4.85 -8.77 19.51
C GLY A 127 -4.87 -8.71 17.97
N GLY A 128 -5.72 -7.87 17.40
CA GLY A 128 -5.74 -7.60 15.96
C GLY A 128 -4.51 -6.79 15.51
N LYS A 129 -4.28 -6.73 14.21
CA LYS A 129 -3.07 -6.11 13.63
C LYS A 129 -3.40 -5.08 12.55
N VAL A 130 -2.52 -4.10 12.41
CA VAL A 130 -2.49 -3.22 11.23
C VAL A 130 -1.25 -3.57 10.41
N ILE A 131 -1.39 -3.55 9.09
CA ILE A 131 -0.29 -3.76 8.14
C ILE A 131 -0.22 -2.52 7.26
N LEU A 132 0.91 -1.82 7.32
CA LEU A 132 1.21 -0.63 6.53
C LEU A 132 2.26 -0.97 5.50
N ILE A 133 1.91 -0.94 4.22
CA ILE A 133 2.81 -1.28 3.12
C ILE A 133 2.94 -0.09 2.19
N ASP A 134 4.16 0.35 1.92
CA ASP A 134 4.43 1.51 1.09
C ASP A 134 5.90 1.54 0.66
N ILE A 135 6.20 2.42 -0.30
CA ILE A 135 7.57 2.76 -0.69
C ILE A 135 8.16 3.67 0.40
N PRO A 136 9.28 3.28 1.05
CA PRO A 136 9.96 4.14 2.00
C PRO A 136 10.62 5.33 1.28
N LYS A 137 10.54 6.52 1.89
CA LYS A 137 11.21 7.72 1.36
C LYS A 137 12.71 7.53 1.18
N GLU A 138 13.34 6.76 2.06
CA GLU A 138 14.78 6.45 2.08
C GLU A 138 15.20 5.34 1.12
N SER A 139 14.26 4.63 0.51
CA SER A 139 14.55 3.56 -0.45
C SER A 139 15.01 4.08 -1.81
N SER A 140 15.50 3.21 -2.69
CA SER A 140 15.93 3.60 -4.03
C SER A 140 14.78 4.16 -4.87
N TYR A 141 13.61 3.50 -4.85
CA TYR A 141 12.40 4.06 -5.49
C TYR A 141 11.97 5.37 -4.83
N GLY A 142 12.00 5.45 -3.50
CA GLY A 142 11.65 6.66 -2.77
C GLY A 142 12.53 7.86 -3.16
N LEU A 143 13.84 7.64 -3.30
CA LEU A 143 14.78 8.66 -3.77
C LEU A 143 14.50 9.09 -5.22
N LEU A 144 14.29 8.14 -6.13
CA LEU A 144 13.98 8.42 -7.53
C LEU A 144 12.64 9.14 -7.68
N TYR A 145 11.60 8.75 -6.94
CA TYR A 145 10.30 9.41 -6.94
C TYR A 145 10.39 10.85 -6.42
N ASN A 146 11.12 11.08 -5.33
CA ASN A 146 11.34 12.44 -4.83
C ASN A 146 12.16 13.29 -5.82
N LEU A 147 13.13 12.71 -6.52
CA LEU A 147 13.88 13.40 -7.56
C LEU A 147 12.99 13.73 -8.77
N ALA A 148 12.24 12.76 -9.30
CA ALA A 148 11.30 12.96 -10.40
C ALA A 148 10.27 14.04 -10.06
N LYS A 149 9.72 14.01 -8.84
CA LYS A 149 8.82 15.04 -8.31
C LYS A 149 9.49 16.42 -8.29
N ALA A 150 10.72 16.51 -7.82
CA ALA A 150 11.44 17.79 -7.71
C ALA A 150 11.74 18.43 -9.09
N VAL A 151 11.99 17.60 -10.12
CA VAL A 151 12.26 18.08 -11.49
C VAL A 151 11.02 18.10 -12.37
N GLY A 152 9.90 17.51 -11.92
CA GLY A 152 8.60 17.51 -12.61
C GLY A 152 8.47 16.55 -13.78
N THR A 153 9.43 15.64 -13.99
CA THR A 153 9.42 14.69 -15.10
C THR A 153 10.33 13.50 -14.82
N TRP A 154 10.06 12.38 -15.49
CA TRP A 154 11.00 11.25 -15.58
C TRP A 154 12.06 11.44 -16.67
N ASP A 155 11.77 12.26 -17.67
CA ASP A 155 12.71 12.62 -18.75
C ASP A 155 13.65 13.76 -18.32
N HIS A 156 14.63 13.40 -17.49
CA HIS A 156 15.63 14.34 -16.98
C HIS A 156 17.01 13.68 -16.93
N PRO A 157 18.11 14.39 -17.29
CA PRO A 157 19.46 13.82 -17.32
C PRO A 157 19.92 13.14 -16.02
N LEU A 158 19.45 13.59 -14.85
CA LEU A 158 19.76 12.96 -13.56
C LEU A 158 19.05 11.61 -13.35
N LEU A 159 18.04 11.29 -14.15
CA LEU A 159 17.28 10.05 -14.07
C LEU A 159 17.63 9.08 -15.20
N GLU A 160 18.38 9.55 -16.20
CA GLU A 160 18.81 8.73 -17.34
C GLU A 160 19.67 7.53 -16.87
N GLY A 161 19.27 6.33 -17.26
CA GLY A 161 19.98 5.09 -16.95
C GLY A 161 19.87 4.59 -15.51
N VAL A 162 19.09 5.27 -14.65
CA VAL A 162 18.89 4.87 -13.24
C VAL A 162 17.42 4.68 -12.84
N CYS A 163 16.48 5.29 -13.58
CA CYS A 163 15.05 5.13 -13.31
C CYS A 163 14.52 3.75 -13.75
N PRO A 164 13.37 3.30 -13.26
CA PRO A 164 12.67 2.13 -13.77
C PRO A 164 12.44 2.23 -15.28
N ARG A 165 12.43 1.09 -15.98
CA ARG A 165 12.16 1.06 -17.44
C ARG A 165 10.77 1.54 -17.80
N ASP A 166 9.80 1.24 -16.94
CA ASP A 166 8.42 1.69 -17.03
C ASP A 166 8.04 2.38 -15.71
N PRO A 167 8.40 3.67 -15.57
CA PRO A 167 8.20 4.38 -14.31
C PRO A 167 6.72 4.67 -14.05
N TYR A 168 6.36 4.68 -12.77
CA TYR A 168 5.02 5.02 -12.32
C TYR A 168 4.61 6.44 -12.78
N PRO A 169 3.33 6.68 -13.13
CA PRO A 169 2.89 7.97 -13.67
C PRO A 169 3.29 9.16 -12.82
N ILE A 170 3.93 10.15 -13.41
CA ILE A 170 4.49 11.32 -12.70
C ILE A 170 3.41 12.12 -11.96
N GLU A 171 2.20 12.17 -12.49
CA GLU A 171 1.07 12.86 -11.90
C GLU A 171 0.64 12.24 -10.56
N LEU A 172 0.85 10.95 -10.38
CA LEU A 172 0.59 10.24 -9.14
C LEU A 172 1.76 10.38 -8.17
N VAL A 173 2.99 10.34 -8.68
CA VAL A 173 4.20 10.60 -7.89
C VAL A 173 4.18 12.01 -7.28
N ASP A 174 3.75 13.02 -8.03
CA ASP A 174 3.68 14.41 -7.57
C ASP A 174 2.74 14.59 -6.36
N LYS A 175 1.66 13.83 -6.29
CA LYS A 175 0.66 13.92 -5.22
C LYS A 175 1.06 13.17 -3.94
N ALA A 176 1.98 12.22 -4.02
CA ALA A 176 2.36 11.41 -2.89
C ALA A 176 3.25 12.18 -1.88
N CYS A 177 3.07 11.90 -0.60
CA CYS A 177 3.90 12.33 0.51
C CYS A 177 4.65 11.12 1.08
N TRP A 178 5.81 10.85 0.51
CA TRP A 178 6.62 9.71 0.93
C TRP A 178 7.19 9.93 2.33
N ARG A 179 6.92 8.96 3.23
CA ARG A 179 7.43 8.93 4.61
C ARG A 179 8.51 7.87 4.75
N THR A 180 9.44 8.11 5.65
CA THR A 180 10.43 7.08 6.02
C THR A 180 9.76 5.93 6.77
N THR A 181 10.41 4.77 6.79
CA THR A 181 9.96 3.62 7.60
C THR A 181 9.86 4.01 9.07
N ALA A 182 10.83 4.79 9.58
CA ALA A 182 10.82 5.27 10.96
C ALA A 182 9.64 6.21 11.26
N GLU A 183 9.29 7.13 10.35
CA GLU A 183 8.13 8.01 10.51
C GLU A 183 6.81 7.22 10.53
N LYS A 184 6.68 6.20 9.67
CA LYS A 184 5.50 5.30 9.64
C LYS A 184 5.41 4.47 10.93
N ALA A 185 6.50 3.89 11.38
CA ALA A 185 6.56 3.15 12.63
C ALA A 185 6.17 4.02 13.85
N ALA A 186 6.72 5.22 13.94
CA ALA A 186 6.38 6.16 15.01
C ALA A 186 4.88 6.57 14.99
N ALA A 187 4.28 6.71 13.81
CA ALA A 187 2.84 6.97 13.70
C ALA A 187 2.00 5.77 14.21
N MET A 188 2.43 4.54 13.91
CA MET A 188 1.78 3.32 14.43
C MET A 188 1.88 3.25 15.95
N GLU A 189 3.05 3.54 16.52
CA GLU A 189 3.26 3.54 17.98
C GLU A 189 2.41 4.64 18.66
N ARG A 190 2.31 5.85 18.09
CA ARG A 190 1.43 6.91 18.61
C ARG A 190 -0.05 6.51 18.59
N ALA A 191 -0.47 5.72 17.61
CA ALA A 191 -1.83 5.18 17.53
C ALA A 191 -2.09 4.03 18.53
N GLY A 192 -1.06 3.55 19.24
CA GLY A 192 -1.17 2.51 20.26
C GLY A 192 -0.74 1.11 19.82
N PHE A 193 -0.25 0.96 18.58
CA PHE A 193 0.28 -0.33 18.11
C PHE A 193 1.65 -0.62 18.72
N SER A 194 1.94 -1.90 18.93
CA SER A 194 3.20 -2.37 19.50
C SER A 194 3.65 -3.67 18.83
N GLY A 195 4.85 -4.15 19.18
CA GLY A 195 5.39 -5.40 18.64
C GLY A 195 5.60 -5.33 17.12
N LEU A 196 6.19 -4.23 16.63
CA LEU A 196 6.35 -3.99 15.21
C LEU A 196 7.26 -5.03 14.55
N GLU A 197 6.77 -5.65 13.49
CA GLU A 197 7.48 -6.57 12.63
C GLU A 197 7.61 -5.99 11.23
N TYR A 198 8.68 -6.34 10.52
CA TYR A 198 9.00 -5.76 9.21
C TYR A 198 9.28 -6.86 8.20
N ALA A 199 8.81 -6.62 6.98
CA ALA A 199 9.17 -7.41 5.80
C ALA A 199 9.32 -6.49 4.59
N GLN A 200 10.06 -6.93 3.59
CA GLN A 200 10.41 -6.14 2.41
C GLN A 200 10.48 -7.00 1.16
N THR A 201 10.27 -6.35 0.02
CA THR A 201 10.46 -6.90 -1.33
C THR A 201 11.00 -5.82 -2.25
N LEU A 202 11.17 -6.11 -3.53
CA LEU A 202 11.81 -5.22 -4.51
C LEU A 202 13.19 -4.79 -4.00
N THR A 203 14.04 -5.79 -3.74
CA THR A 203 15.38 -5.61 -3.16
C THR A 203 16.47 -5.39 -4.20
N VAL A 204 16.12 -5.43 -5.46
CA VAL A 204 16.99 -5.18 -6.61
C VAL A 204 16.84 -3.73 -7.04
N HIS A 205 17.95 -3.12 -7.51
CA HIS A 205 17.95 -1.74 -8.00
C HIS A 205 16.77 -1.47 -8.97
N PRO A 206 16.08 -0.32 -8.90
CA PRO A 206 14.86 -0.02 -9.67
C PRO A 206 14.98 -0.25 -11.18
N LEU A 207 16.13 0.00 -11.79
CA LEU A 207 16.38 -0.27 -13.21
C LEU A 207 16.21 -1.75 -13.60
N TYR A 208 16.44 -2.66 -12.66
CA TYR A 208 16.40 -4.12 -12.85
C TYR A 208 15.25 -4.77 -12.08
N SER A 209 14.47 -4.01 -11.31
CA SER A 209 13.29 -4.52 -10.63
C SER A 209 12.25 -4.95 -11.66
N GLY A 210 11.47 -5.97 -11.33
CA GLY A 210 10.47 -6.49 -12.26
C GLY A 210 10.99 -7.54 -13.26
N GLU A 211 12.29 -7.84 -13.31
CA GLU A 211 12.81 -8.95 -14.13
C GLU A 211 12.38 -10.32 -13.58
N ASN A 212 12.22 -10.43 -12.27
CA ASN A 212 11.76 -11.64 -11.58
C ASN A 212 10.77 -11.30 -10.47
N ILE A 213 9.94 -12.30 -10.09
CA ILE A 213 9.11 -12.21 -8.88
C ILE A 213 10.01 -12.41 -7.66
N GLU A 214 10.03 -11.43 -6.75
CA GLU A 214 10.77 -11.50 -5.50
C GLU A 214 9.87 -11.99 -4.36
N GLN A 215 10.36 -12.92 -3.56
CA GLN A 215 9.68 -13.33 -2.33
C GLN A 215 10.03 -12.37 -1.20
N PRO A 216 9.07 -12.07 -0.30
CA PRO A 216 9.33 -11.18 0.83
C PRO A 216 10.36 -11.78 1.78
N VAL A 217 11.21 -10.91 2.33
CA VAL A 217 12.20 -11.24 3.35
C VAL A 217 12.01 -10.36 4.59
N PRO A 218 12.37 -10.82 5.80
CA PRO A 218 12.33 -9.98 7.00
C PRO A 218 13.22 -8.74 6.88
N GLY A 219 12.83 -7.65 7.56
CA GLY A 219 13.59 -6.41 7.63
C GLY A 219 13.03 -5.30 6.72
N PHE A 220 13.77 -4.18 6.63
CA PHE A 220 13.39 -2.99 5.87
C PHE A 220 14.61 -2.19 5.38
N ASP A 221 15.78 -2.82 5.35
CA ASP A 221 17.08 -2.16 5.15
C ASP A 221 17.53 -2.06 3.69
N ARG A 222 16.80 -2.69 2.76
CA ARG A 222 17.17 -2.74 1.35
C ARG A 222 16.01 -2.82 0.35
N GLY A 223 14.79 -3.08 0.84
CA GLY A 223 13.62 -3.21 -0.03
C GLY A 223 13.03 -1.86 -0.42
N ASP A 224 12.60 -1.76 -1.65
CA ASP A 224 11.88 -0.58 -2.15
C ASP A 224 10.37 -0.61 -1.82
N TYR A 225 9.85 -1.76 -1.40
CA TYR A 225 8.50 -1.92 -0.90
C TYR A 225 8.54 -2.62 0.45
N VAL A 226 8.07 -1.93 1.51
CA VAL A 226 8.23 -2.34 2.91
C VAL A 226 6.89 -2.43 3.61
N ALA A 227 6.67 -3.54 4.29
CA ALA A 227 5.54 -3.78 5.17
C ALA A 227 5.95 -3.61 6.63
N ILE A 228 5.14 -2.90 7.41
CA ILE A 228 5.22 -2.79 8.86
C ILE A 228 3.94 -3.38 9.42
N CYS A 229 4.05 -4.43 10.22
CA CYS A 229 2.93 -5.04 10.93
C CYS A 229 3.01 -4.66 12.41
N GLY A 230 1.95 -4.08 12.96
CA GLY A 230 1.85 -3.72 14.38
C GLY A 230 0.58 -4.26 15.01
N TYR A 231 0.63 -4.59 16.29
CA TYR A 231 -0.44 -5.27 16.99
C TYR A 231 -1.14 -4.36 18.00
N LYS A 232 -2.47 -4.49 18.06
CA LYS A 232 -3.29 -3.93 19.15
C LYS A 232 -3.15 -4.83 20.38
N SER A 233 -2.97 -4.22 21.55
CA SER A 233 -2.95 -4.97 22.82
C SER A 233 -4.22 -5.81 23.04
N LEU A 234 -4.06 -6.90 23.80
CA LEU A 234 -5.15 -7.80 24.20
C LEU A 234 -6.17 -7.11 25.10
#